data_9102824d4a1cfd8441a9fd61f242adf3
#
_entry.id   9102824d4a1cfd8441a9fd61f242adf3
#
_cell.length_a   1.000
_cell.length_b   1.000
_cell.length_c   1.000
_cell.angle_alpha   90.00
_cell.angle_beta   90.00
_cell.angle_gamma   90.00
#
_symmetry.space_group_name_H-M   'P 1'
#
loop_
_entity.id
_entity.type
_entity.pdbx_description
1 polymer ?
#
loop_
_entity_poly.entity_id
_entity_poly.type
_entity_poly.pdbx_seq_one_letter_code
_entity_poly.pdbx_strand_id
1 'polypeptide(L)'
;MVRGQLMFNEFYALKDVSFQVRKGEAVALIGRNGSGKSTMLKVVAGVMYPSQGGCTVHGSIAPMIELGAGFDMDLTARENIYLNGAVLGHDRAYMDEHFKNIVDFAELWDFIDVPVKNFSSGMVTRLGFAIATEVTADLLVVDEVLAVGDFMFQHKCLMRLNEMLQKGTTLLFVSHSSEQVRMLCQRAIWLDHGVVLGDGPADEVCARYEQAMQNGEA
;
A
#
# COMPACT_ATOMS: atom_id res chain seq x y z
N MET A 1 45.07 -7.54 23.09
CA MET A 1 43.67 -7.55 22.70
C MET A 1 43.52 -6.62 21.50
N VAL A 2 43.35 -7.16 20.32
CA VAL A 2 43.12 -6.38 19.09
C VAL A 2 41.64 -6.00 19.09
N ARG A 3 41.31 -4.73 19.25
CA ARG A 3 39.97 -4.20 19.00
C ARG A 3 39.73 -4.26 17.47
N GLY A 4 39.06 -5.32 17.02
CA GLY A 4 38.55 -5.37 15.66
C GLY A 4 37.50 -4.27 15.48
N GLN A 5 37.83 -3.19 14.79
CA GLN A 5 36.84 -2.29 14.25
C GLN A 5 36.07 -3.08 13.18
N LEU A 6 34.80 -3.35 13.45
CA LEU A 6 33.88 -3.83 12.41
C LEU A 6 33.78 -2.71 11.36
N MET A 7 34.44 -2.89 10.23
CA MET A 7 34.32 -2.04 9.06
C MET A 7 33.03 -2.47 8.34
N PHE A 8 31.97 -1.67 8.48
CA PHE A 8 30.73 -1.83 7.69
C PHE A 8 30.54 -0.55 6.86
N ASN A 9 30.07 -0.74 5.65
CA ASN A 9 29.64 0.38 4.81
C ASN A 9 28.19 0.70 5.18
N GLU A 10 27.93 1.96 5.52
CA GLU A 10 26.58 2.44 5.74
C GLU A 10 25.87 2.54 4.40
N PHE A 11 24.66 1.98 4.33
CA PHE A 11 23.76 2.09 3.21
C PHE A 11 22.48 2.81 3.65
N TYR A 12 22.19 3.93 3.01
CA TYR A 12 20.98 4.70 3.26
C TYR A 12 19.93 4.32 2.22
N ALA A 13 18.88 3.63 2.67
CA ALA A 13 17.74 3.32 1.81
C ALA A 13 16.90 4.58 1.48
N LEU A 14 16.93 5.58 2.38
CA LEU A 14 16.33 6.91 2.22
C LEU A 14 17.30 7.93 2.78
N LYS A 15 17.48 9.05 2.07
CA LYS A 15 18.41 10.11 2.47
C LYS A 15 17.79 11.48 2.25
N ASP A 16 17.63 12.24 3.34
CA ASP A 16 17.10 13.60 3.34
C ASP A 16 15.75 13.75 2.62
N VAL A 17 14.87 12.73 2.79
CA VAL A 17 13.53 12.72 2.20
C VAL A 17 12.57 13.47 3.10
N SER A 18 11.92 14.51 2.58
CA SER A 18 10.90 15.28 3.30
C SER A 18 9.73 15.61 2.38
N PHE A 19 8.52 15.26 2.79
CA PHE A 19 7.28 15.64 2.12
C PHE A 19 6.11 15.60 3.09
N GLN A 20 4.99 16.16 2.68
CA GLN A 20 3.73 16.12 3.43
C GLN A 20 2.60 15.66 2.52
N VAL A 21 1.69 14.86 3.06
CA VAL A 21 0.45 14.45 2.39
C VAL A 21 -0.71 15.04 3.18
N ARG A 22 -1.59 15.76 2.51
CA ARG A 22 -2.77 16.40 3.13
C ARG A 22 -3.92 15.41 3.21
N LYS A 23 -4.82 15.62 4.16
CA LYS A 23 -6.06 14.82 4.25
C LYS A 23 -6.85 14.92 2.94
N GLY A 24 -7.26 13.76 2.41
CA GLY A 24 -7.97 13.65 1.13
C GLY A 24 -7.09 13.76 -0.10
N GLU A 25 -5.76 13.89 0.05
CA GLU A 25 -4.82 13.93 -1.07
C GLU A 25 -4.45 12.51 -1.51
N ALA A 26 -4.38 12.27 -2.81
CA ALA A 26 -3.82 11.06 -3.40
C ALA A 26 -2.42 11.36 -3.96
N VAL A 27 -1.40 10.75 -3.37
CA VAL A 27 0.00 10.95 -3.72
C VAL A 27 0.62 9.63 -4.16
N ALA A 28 1.27 9.61 -5.31
CA ALA A 28 2.04 8.46 -5.77
C ALA A 28 3.52 8.59 -5.42
N LEU A 29 4.15 7.47 -5.06
CA LEU A 29 5.62 7.31 -5.04
C LEU A 29 6.02 6.52 -6.28
N ILE A 30 6.82 7.13 -7.15
CA ILE A 30 7.33 6.51 -8.36
C ILE A 30 8.86 6.41 -8.31
N GLY A 31 9.44 5.50 -9.07
CA GLY A 31 10.89 5.29 -9.13
C GLY A 31 11.23 3.83 -9.42
N ARG A 32 12.51 3.57 -9.72
CA ARG A 32 13.01 2.21 -10.05
C ARG A 32 12.95 1.26 -8.85
N ASN A 33 13.14 -0.03 -9.12
CA ASN A 33 13.38 -1.02 -8.07
C ASN A 33 14.63 -0.65 -7.27
N GLY A 34 14.52 -0.69 -5.93
CA GLY A 34 15.60 -0.30 -5.04
C GLY A 34 15.69 1.22 -4.77
N SER A 35 14.80 2.06 -5.30
CA SER A 35 14.82 3.52 -5.06
C SER A 35 14.37 3.94 -3.65
N GLY A 36 13.86 3.01 -2.82
CA GLY A 36 13.45 3.28 -1.45
C GLY A 36 11.93 3.35 -1.23
N LYS A 37 11.09 3.13 -2.25
CA LYS A 37 9.61 3.24 -2.16
C LYS A 37 9.02 2.33 -1.06
N SER A 38 9.32 1.04 -1.09
CA SER A 38 8.80 0.09 -0.09
C SER A 38 9.35 0.38 1.32
N THR A 39 10.58 0.89 1.44
CA THR A 39 11.11 1.38 2.73
C THR A 39 10.31 2.56 3.22
N MET A 40 9.99 3.54 2.36
CA MET A 40 9.15 4.68 2.70
C MET A 40 7.76 4.23 3.15
N LEU A 41 7.12 3.30 2.43
CA LEU A 41 5.81 2.77 2.85
C LEU A 41 5.86 2.11 4.22
N LYS A 42 6.91 1.32 4.52
CA LYS A 42 7.10 0.68 5.83
C LYS A 42 7.31 1.70 6.96
N VAL A 43 7.99 2.81 6.67
CA VAL A 43 8.14 3.92 7.63
C VAL A 43 6.79 4.61 7.88
N VAL A 44 6.03 4.93 6.83
CA VAL A 44 4.71 5.56 6.96
C VAL A 44 3.71 4.65 7.65
N ALA A 45 3.74 3.34 7.36
CA ALA A 45 2.89 2.35 8.02
C ALA A 45 3.30 2.04 9.47
N GLY A 46 4.39 2.62 9.98
CA GLY A 46 4.88 2.38 11.34
C GLY A 46 5.54 1.02 11.55
N VAL A 47 5.82 0.28 10.48
CA VAL A 47 6.52 -1.02 10.51
C VAL A 47 8.02 -0.84 10.74
N MET A 48 8.57 0.29 10.27
CA MET A 48 9.98 0.65 10.45
C MET A 48 10.10 2.06 11.02
N TYR A 49 11.12 2.26 11.86
CA TYR A 49 11.50 3.60 12.35
C TYR A 49 12.68 4.14 11.53
N PRO A 50 12.66 5.42 11.13
CA PRO A 50 13.81 6.03 10.46
C PRO A 50 14.98 6.14 11.44
N SER A 51 16.23 5.95 10.92
CA SER A 51 17.45 6.10 11.71
C SER A 51 17.68 7.55 12.15
N GLN A 52 17.21 8.51 11.35
CA GLN A 52 17.25 9.94 11.61
C GLN A 52 15.97 10.60 11.12
N GLY A 53 15.60 11.74 11.71
CA GLY A 53 14.35 12.42 11.39
C GLY A 53 13.14 11.74 12.02
N GLY A 54 11.97 11.81 11.37
CA GLY A 54 10.73 11.24 11.88
C GLY A 54 9.63 11.22 10.84
N CYS A 55 8.63 10.39 11.08
CA CYS A 55 7.39 10.35 10.33
C CYS A 55 6.22 10.48 11.32
N THR A 56 5.26 11.33 11.01
CA THR A 56 4.04 11.50 11.81
C THR A 56 2.84 11.29 10.93
N VAL A 57 1.95 10.40 11.33
CA VAL A 57 0.66 10.17 10.66
C VAL A 57 -0.45 10.48 11.66
N HIS A 58 -1.46 11.23 11.20
CA HIS A 58 -2.63 11.56 11.99
C HIS A 58 -3.82 10.74 11.48
N GLY A 59 -4.42 9.93 12.36
CA GLY A 59 -5.54 9.06 12.05
C GLY A 59 -5.17 7.59 11.89
N SER A 60 -6.12 6.80 11.43
CA SER A 60 -5.99 5.36 11.20
C SER A 60 -5.31 5.06 9.85
N ILE A 61 -4.48 4.01 9.82
CA ILE A 61 -3.78 3.58 8.61
C ILE A 61 -4.29 2.18 8.23
N ALA A 62 -4.66 1.99 6.97
CA ALA A 62 -4.84 0.67 6.38
C ALA A 62 -3.67 0.37 5.43
N PRO A 63 -2.66 -0.39 5.88
CA PRO A 63 -1.54 -0.75 5.04
C PRO A 63 -1.92 -1.92 4.12
N MET A 64 -1.86 -1.68 2.81
CA MET A 64 -2.02 -2.70 1.77
C MET A 64 -0.66 -3.02 1.12
N ILE A 65 0.38 -3.15 1.96
CA ILE A 65 1.76 -3.41 1.50
C ILE A 65 1.95 -4.90 1.23
N GLU A 66 1.38 -5.74 2.08
CA GLU A 66 1.41 -7.20 1.96
C GLU A 66 0.00 -7.73 2.29
N LEU A 67 -0.88 -7.79 1.28
CA LEU A 67 -2.26 -8.26 1.48
C LEU A 67 -2.26 -9.70 1.98
N GLY A 68 -2.91 -9.91 3.12
CA GLY A 68 -2.96 -11.20 3.80
C GLY A 68 -1.83 -11.46 4.80
N ALA A 69 -0.86 -10.55 4.97
CA ALA A 69 0.22 -10.71 5.97
C ALA A 69 -0.31 -10.83 7.42
N GLY A 70 -1.50 -10.26 7.69
CA GLY A 70 -2.18 -10.39 8.98
C GLY A 70 -3.10 -11.60 9.11
N PHE A 71 -3.14 -12.50 8.12
CA PHE A 71 -3.99 -13.66 8.19
C PHE A 71 -3.37 -14.78 9.03
N ASP A 72 -4.19 -15.40 9.85
CA ASP A 72 -3.88 -16.70 10.42
C ASP A 72 -4.28 -17.77 9.39
N MET A 73 -3.29 -18.49 8.88
CA MET A 73 -3.45 -19.43 7.78
C MET A 73 -4.28 -20.66 8.19
N ASP A 74 -4.36 -20.98 9.49
CA ASP A 74 -5.12 -22.11 10.00
C ASP A 74 -6.61 -21.76 10.24
N LEU A 75 -6.93 -20.47 10.32
CA LEU A 75 -8.30 -19.97 10.42
C LEU A 75 -8.98 -19.92 9.05
N THR A 76 -10.30 -20.00 9.06
CA THR A 76 -11.15 -19.82 7.87
C THR A 76 -11.11 -18.37 7.37
N ALA A 77 -11.57 -18.14 6.14
CA ALA A 77 -11.72 -16.78 5.62
C ALA A 77 -12.67 -15.95 6.48
N ARG A 78 -13.76 -16.56 6.96
CA ARG A 78 -14.71 -15.92 7.90
C ARG A 78 -13.98 -15.41 9.15
N GLU A 79 -13.24 -16.29 9.82
CA GLU A 79 -12.53 -15.95 11.04
C GLU A 79 -11.45 -14.88 10.79
N ASN A 80 -10.75 -14.94 9.66
CA ASN A 80 -9.77 -13.93 9.27
C ASN A 80 -10.41 -12.55 8.99
N ILE A 81 -11.63 -12.49 8.46
CA ILE A 81 -12.35 -11.21 8.31
C ILE A 81 -12.52 -10.54 9.68
N TYR A 82 -13.00 -11.27 10.69
CA TYR A 82 -13.17 -10.72 12.04
C TYR A 82 -11.85 -10.41 12.73
N LEU A 83 -10.85 -11.28 12.57
CA LEU A 83 -9.51 -11.08 13.14
C LEU A 83 -8.89 -9.79 12.61
N ASN A 84 -8.90 -9.59 11.28
CA ASN A 84 -8.32 -8.39 10.68
C ASN A 84 -9.13 -7.14 11.00
N GLY A 85 -10.47 -7.22 11.06
CA GLY A 85 -11.31 -6.13 11.55
C GLY A 85 -10.91 -5.68 12.95
N ALA A 86 -10.69 -6.63 13.86
CA ALA A 86 -10.25 -6.34 15.23
C ALA A 86 -8.84 -5.72 15.27
N VAL A 87 -7.91 -6.18 14.43
CA VAL A 87 -6.56 -5.60 14.30
C VAL A 87 -6.64 -4.14 13.80
N LEU A 88 -7.58 -3.84 12.91
CA LEU A 88 -7.84 -2.49 12.40
C LEU A 88 -8.66 -1.62 13.37
N GLY A 89 -9.02 -2.15 14.55
CA GLY A 89 -9.71 -1.41 15.62
C GLY A 89 -11.24 -1.43 15.54
N HIS A 90 -11.83 -2.31 14.73
CA HIS A 90 -13.27 -2.44 14.58
C HIS A 90 -13.84 -3.56 15.46
N ASP A 91 -14.98 -3.32 16.05
CA ASP A 91 -15.69 -4.31 16.85
C ASP A 91 -16.46 -5.32 15.97
N ARG A 92 -16.98 -6.35 16.64
CA ARG A 92 -17.72 -7.40 15.95
C ARG A 92 -18.98 -6.90 15.28
N ALA A 93 -19.70 -5.98 15.90
CA ALA A 93 -20.94 -5.44 15.35
C ALA A 93 -20.71 -4.70 14.03
N TYR A 94 -19.65 -3.90 13.98
CA TYR A 94 -19.20 -3.26 12.75
C TYR A 94 -18.86 -4.29 11.67
N MET A 95 -18.11 -5.33 12.02
CA MET A 95 -17.74 -6.37 11.05
C MET A 95 -18.93 -7.20 10.58
N ASP A 96 -19.93 -7.45 11.43
CA ASP A 96 -21.18 -8.13 11.04
C ASP A 96 -21.95 -7.33 9.98
N GLU A 97 -21.99 -6.00 10.10
CA GLU A 97 -22.62 -5.10 9.11
C GLU A 97 -21.89 -5.12 7.76
N HIS A 98 -20.55 -5.15 7.79
CA HIS A 98 -19.70 -5.07 6.59
C HIS A 98 -19.35 -6.43 5.98
N PHE A 99 -19.60 -7.53 6.71
CA PHE A 99 -19.20 -8.88 6.32
C PHE A 99 -19.66 -9.28 4.91
N LYS A 100 -20.94 -9.03 4.61
CA LYS A 100 -21.51 -9.37 3.31
C LYS A 100 -20.79 -8.63 2.17
N ASN A 101 -20.53 -7.34 2.33
CA ASN A 101 -19.86 -6.54 1.32
C ASN A 101 -18.43 -7.02 1.06
N ILE A 102 -17.72 -7.40 2.14
CA ILE A 102 -16.37 -7.97 2.04
C ILE A 102 -16.39 -9.24 1.19
N VAL A 103 -17.28 -10.17 1.51
CA VAL A 103 -17.35 -11.47 0.83
C VAL A 103 -17.84 -11.32 -0.62
N ASP A 104 -18.83 -10.46 -0.86
CA ASP A 104 -19.31 -10.13 -2.21
C ASP A 104 -18.21 -9.51 -3.07
N PHE A 105 -17.42 -8.60 -2.49
CA PHE A 105 -16.31 -7.98 -3.21
C PHE A 105 -15.21 -8.99 -3.54
N ALA A 106 -14.84 -9.83 -2.57
CA ALA A 106 -13.82 -10.86 -2.75
C ALA A 106 -14.26 -12.01 -3.64
N GLU A 107 -15.59 -12.21 -3.84
CA GLU A 107 -16.19 -13.32 -4.61
C GLU A 107 -15.82 -14.70 -4.02
N LEU A 108 -15.88 -14.82 -2.67
CA LEU A 108 -15.38 -16.00 -1.95
C LEU A 108 -16.46 -16.73 -1.14
N TRP A 109 -17.75 -16.61 -1.48
CA TRP A 109 -18.83 -17.27 -0.73
C TRP A 109 -18.66 -18.78 -0.60
N ASP A 110 -18.24 -19.45 -1.67
CA ASP A 110 -18.06 -20.91 -1.68
C ASP A 110 -16.85 -21.36 -0.83
N PHE A 111 -16.00 -20.44 -0.44
CA PHE A 111 -14.75 -20.69 0.29
C PHE A 111 -14.72 -20.04 1.68
N ILE A 112 -15.83 -19.41 2.11
CA ILE A 112 -15.81 -18.57 3.31
C ILE A 112 -15.47 -19.34 4.60
N ASP A 113 -15.84 -20.62 4.66
CA ASP A 113 -15.59 -21.51 5.80
C ASP A 113 -14.39 -22.47 5.56
N VAL A 114 -13.56 -22.18 4.53
CA VAL A 114 -12.34 -22.93 4.22
C VAL A 114 -11.15 -22.23 4.87
N PRO A 115 -10.21 -22.97 5.52
CA PRO A 115 -8.97 -22.38 6.03
C PRO A 115 -8.14 -21.71 4.95
N VAL A 116 -7.59 -20.52 5.26
CA VAL A 116 -6.87 -19.68 4.29
C VAL A 116 -5.61 -20.36 3.74
N LYS A 117 -4.98 -21.29 4.46
CA LYS A 117 -3.88 -22.11 3.95
C LYS A 117 -4.21 -22.89 2.67
N ASN A 118 -5.49 -23.13 2.40
CA ASN A 118 -5.96 -23.82 1.20
C ASN A 118 -6.29 -22.85 0.04
N PHE A 119 -6.09 -21.55 0.25
CA PHE A 119 -6.35 -20.52 -0.77
C PHE A 119 -5.20 -20.42 -1.75
N SER A 120 -5.52 -20.06 -2.99
CA SER A 120 -4.51 -19.57 -3.92
C SER A 120 -4.05 -18.16 -3.47
N SER A 121 -2.86 -17.74 -3.94
CA SER A 121 -2.38 -16.38 -3.68
C SER A 121 -3.36 -15.31 -4.13
N GLY A 122 -4.05 -15.53 -5.27
CA GLY A 122 -5.10 -14.65 -5.75
C GLY A 122 -6.30 -14.54 -4.80
N MET A 123 -6.76 -15.66 -4.21
CA MET A 123 -7.85 -15.65 -3.22
C MET A 123 -7.46 -14.92 -1.94
N VAL A 124 -6.22 -15.13 -1.45
CA VAL A 124 -5.68 -14.41 -0.29
C VAL A 124 -5.67 -12.90 -0.55
N THR A 125 -5.19 -12.50 -1.71
CA THR A 125 -5.13 -11.08 -2.09
C THR A 125 -6.51 -10.47 -2.26
N ARG A 126 -7.46 -11.18 -2.90
CA ARG A 126 -8.85 -10.73 -3.03
C ARG A 126 -9.50 -10.48 -1.67
N LEU A 127 -9.32 -11.42 -0.73
CA LEU A 127 -9.85 -11.30 0.62
C LEU A 127 -9.20 -10.13 1.37
N GLY A 128 -7.87 -10.02 1.33
CA GLY A 128 -7.13 -8.94 1.99
C GLY A 128 -7.51 -7.56 1.47
N PHE A 129 -7.62 -7.41 0.14
CA PHE A 129 -8.05 -6.16 -0.47
C PHE A 129 -9.49 -5.80 -0.09
N ALA A 130 -10.41 -6.78 -0.12
CA ALA A 130 -11.80 -6.57 0.26
C ALA A 130 -11.93 -6.07 1.70
N ILE A 131 -11.22 -6.69 2.65
CA ILE A 131 -11.21 -6.25 4.05
C ILE A 131 -10.65 -4.82 4.16
N ALA A 132 -9.46 -4.58 3.59
CA ALA A 132 -8.78 -3.30 3.74
C ALA A 132 -9.52 -2.12 3.10
N THR A 133 -10.37 -2.36 2.09
CA THR A 133 -11.16 -1.32 1.42
C THR A 133 -12.59 -1.17 1.93
N GLU A 134 -13.10 -2.15 2.65
CA GLU A 134 -14.41 -2.03 3.29
C GLU A 134 -14.32 -1.32 4.64
N VAL A 135 -13.21 -1.55 5.36
CA VAL A 135 -12.94 -0.90 6.63
C VAL A 135 -12.46 0.54 6.40
N THR A 136 -13.12 1.50 7.03
CA THR A 136 -12.74 2.91 6.87
C THR A 136 -11.42 3.22 7.55
N ALA A 137 -10.47 3.79 6.79
CA ALA A 137 -9.22 4.32 7.32
C ALA A 137 -8.99 5.75 6.79
N ASP A 138 -8.27 6.57 7.58
CA ASP A 138 -7.93 7.94 7.18
C ASP A 138 -6.86 7.97 6.09
N LEU A 139 -5.96 7.00 6.09
CA LEU A 139 -4.87 6.83 5.13
C LEU A 139 -4.79 5.39 4.63
N LEU A 140 -4.91 5.23 3.32
CA LEU A 140 -4.57 3.99 2.62
C LEU A 140 -3.12 4.06 2.16
N VAL A 141 -2.34 3.03 2.46
CA VAL A 141 -0.97 2.85 1.99
C VAL A 141 -0.95 1.63 1.08
N VAL A 142 -0.84 1.86 -0.23
CA VAL A 142 -0.99 0.81 -1.25
C VAL A 142 0.33 0.63 -1.99
N ASP A 143 0.92 -0.55 -1.92
CA ASP A 143 2.07 -0.97 -2.74
C ASP A 143 1.54 -1.71 -3.98
N GLU A 144 2.26 -1.78 -5.05
CA GLU A 144 2.03 -2.42 -6.37
C GLU A 144 0.99 -3.57 -6.45
N VAL A 145 0.33 -3.89 -5.36
CA VAL A 145 -0.58 -5.02 -5.14
C VAL A 145 -1.81 -5.00 -6.07
N LEU A 146 -2.06 -3.90 -6.77
CA LEU A 146 -3.15 -3.82 -7.76
C LEU A 146 -2.89 -4.67 -9.01
N ALA A 147 -1.68 -5.21 -9.17
CA ALA A 147 -1.34 -6.13 -10.26
C ALA A 147 -1.75 -7.60 -9.98
N VAL A 148 -2.42 -7.87 -8.84
CA VAL A 148 -2.77 -9.24 -8.41
C VAL A 148 -4.21 -9.59 -8.79
N GLY A 149 -4.42 -10.83 -9.18
CA GLY A 149 -5.70 -11.32 -9.68
C GLY A 149 -5.80 -11.24 -11.20
N ASP A 150 -6.98 -11.55 -11.72
CA ASP A 150 -7.28 -11.37 -13.14
C ASP A 150 -7.59 -9.90 -13.48
N PHE A 151 -7.62 -9.60 -14.77
CA PHE A 151 -7.85 -8.24 -15.28
C PHE A 151 -9.16 -7.61 -14.74
N MET A 152 -10.22 -8.42 -14.62
CA MET A 152 -11.53 -7.93 -14.16
C MET A 152 -11.47 -7.53 -12.68
N PHE A 153 -10.77 -8.30 -11.86
CA PHE A 153 -10.59 -7.97 -10.45
C PHE A 153 -9.70 -6.75 -10.25
N GLN A 154 -8.63 -6.61 -11.04
CA GLN A 154 -7.78 -5.41 -11.03
C GLN A 154 -8.59 -4.14 -11.33
N HIS A 155 -9.45 -4.20 -12.35
CA HIS A 155 -10.34 -3.07 -12.69
C HIS A 155 -11.31 -2.76 -11.53
N LYS A 156 -11.90 -3.78 -10.90
CA LYS A 156 -12.77 -3.65 -9.72
C LYS A 156 -12.05 -2.99 -8.54
N CYS A 157 -10.78 -3.33 -8.31
CA CYS A 157 -9.94 -2.69 -7.29
C CYS A 157 -9.70 -1.20 -7.59
N LEU A 158 -9.35 -0.85 -8.82
CA LEU A 158 -9.15 0.55 -9.23
C LEU A 158 -10.41 1.39 -9.05
N MET A 159 -11.58 0.84 -9.44
CA MET A 159 -12.87 1.52 -9.25
C MET A 159 -13.16 1.76 -7.76
N ARG A 160 -12.91 0.75 -6.92
CA ARG A 160 -13.10 0.87 -5.47
C ARG A 160 -12.20 1.94 -4.85
N LEU A 161 -10.91 1.97 -5.22
CA LEU A 161 -10.01 3.02 -4.75
C LEU A 161 -10.47 4.40 -5.19
N ASN A 162 -10.91 4.56 -6.44
CA ASN A 162 -11.42 5.83 -6.93
C ASN A 162 -12.66 6.30 -6.16
N GLU A 163 -13.61 5.39 -5.86
CA GLU A 163 -14.76 5.71 -5.00
C GLU A 163 -14.34 6.18 -3.61
N MET A 164 -13.33 5.54 -3.01
CA MET A 164 -12.81 5.93 -1.70
C MET A 164 -12.17 7.32 -1.75
N LEU A 165 -11.40 7.61 -2.80
CA LEU A 165 -10.80 8.94 -3.01
C LEU A 165 -11.87 10.03 -3.17
N GLN A 166 -12.95 9.76 -3.91
CA GLN A 166 -14.07 10.70 -4.05
C GLN A 166 -14.78 10.97 -2.71
N LYS A 167 -14.73 10.03 -1.77
CA LYS A 167 -15.25 10.18 -0.39
C LYS A 167 -14.26 10.88 0.55
N GLY A 168 -13.08 11.27 0.06
CA GLY A 168 -12.08 12.03 0.82
C GLY A 168 -11.05 11.18 1.57
N THR A 169 -10.92 9.89 1.26
CA THR A 169 -9.85 9.04 1.79
C THR A 169 -8.49 9.51 1.28
N THR A 170 -7.49 9.55 2.14
CA THR A 170 -6.11 9.88 1.77
C THR A 170 -5.43 8.64 1.20
N LEU A 171 -4.64 8.78 0.14
CA LEU A 171 -3.94 7.67 -0.50
C LEU A 171 -2.45 7.96 -0.64
N LEU A 172 -1.61 7.03 -0.18
CA LEU A 172 -0.21 6.95 -0.55
C LEU A 172 -0.02 5.68 -1.41
N PHE A 173 0.26 5.86 -2.68
CA PHE A 173 0.25 4.82 -3.69
C PHE A 173 1.63 4.60 -4.30
N VAL A 174 2.09 3.35 -4.37
CA VAL A 174 3.28 2.96 -5.12
C VAL A 174 2.85 2.18 -6.35
N SER A 175 3.31 2.62 -7.52
CA SER A 175 3.10 1.89 -8.76
C SER A 175 4.25 2.12 -9.75
N HIS A 176 4.50 1.14 -10.58
CA HIS A 176 5.37 1.27 -11.77
C HIS A 176 4.59 1.77 -12.99
N SER A 177 3.27 1.76 -12.95
CA SER A 177 2.42 2.20 -14.05
C SER A 177 2.10 3.68 -13.93
N SER A 178 2.72 4.50 -14.77
CA SER A 178 2.38 5.92 -14.87
C SER A 178 0.90 6.15 -15.22
N GLU A 179 0.27 5.22 -15.93
CA GLU A 179 -1.16 5.29 -16.25
C GLU A 179 -2.01 5.19 -14.99
N GLN A 180 -1.74 4.21 -14.11
CA GLN A 180 -2.44 4.07 -12.83
C GLN A 180 -2.19 5.28 -11.92
N VAL A 181 -0.95 5.79 -11.91
CA VAL A 181 -0.60 7.00 -11.15
C VAL A 181 -1.43 8.20 -11.61
N ARG A 182 -1.50 8.45 -12.92
CA ARG A 182 -2.30 9.56 -13.48
C ARG A 182 -3.81 9.38 -13.25
N MET A 183 -4.28 8.13 -13.18
CA MET A 183 -5.70 7.83 -12.93
C MET A 183 -6.10 8.11 -11.47
N LEU A 184 -5.26 7.75 -10.51
CA LEU A 184 -5.59 7.76 -9.09
C LEU A 184 -5.04 8.97 -8.34
N CYS A 185 -3.90 9.54 -8.77
CA CYS A 185 -3.16 10.53 -8.00
C CYS A 185 -3.05 11.85 -8.73
N GLN A 186 -3.26 12.95 -8.00
CA GLN A 186 -3.05 14.31 -8.51
C GLN A 186 -1.59 14.75 -8.39
N ARG A 187 -0.81 14.09 -7.49
CA ARG A 187 0.57 14.42 -7.20
C ARG A 187 1.42 13.16 -7.20
N ALA A 188 2.63 13.28 -7.68
CA ALA A 188 3.63 12.21 -7.62
C ALA A 188 4.93 12.72 -7.01
N ILE A 189 5.62 11.82 -6.30
CA ILE A 189 6.95 12.01 -5.75
C ILE A 189 7.86 10.99 -6.41
N TRP A 190 8.86 11.44 -7.12
CA TRP A 190 9.86 10.59 -7.76
C TRP A 190 11.03 10.36 -6.82
N LEU A 191 11.21 9.11 -6.41
CA LEU A 191 12.34 8.63 -5.62
C LEU A 191 13.37 7.95 -6.53
N ASP A 192 14.63 8.29 -6.34
CA ASP A 192 15.75 7.58 -6.94
C ASP A 192 16.92 7.48 -5.95
N HIS A 193 17.48 6.27 -5.81
CA HIS A 193 18.56 5.98 -4.85
C HIS A 193 18.35 6.61 -3.45
N GLY A 194 17.12 6.58 -2.97
CA GLY A 194 16.73 7.07 -1.65
C GLY A 194 16.57 8.58 -1.53
N VAL A 195 16.64 9.35 -2.61
CA VAL A 195 16.44 10.81 -2.64
C VAL A 195 15.24 11.19 -3.48
N VAL A 196 14.62 12.34 -3.20
CA VAL A 196 13.52 12.90 -4.00
C VAL A 196 14.09 13.68 -5.17
N LEU A 197 13.81 13.23 -6.40
CA LEU A 197 14.19 13.93 -7.63
C LEU A 197 13.08 14.84 -8.18
N GLY A 198 11.85 14.60 -7.77
CA GLY A 198 10.69 15.39 -8.20
C GLY A 198 9.53 15.24 -7.24
N ASP A 199 8.79 16.31 -7.04
CA ASP A 199 7.56 16.37 -6.24
C ASP A 199 6.65 17.42 -6.88
N GLY A 200 5.47 17.01 -7.33
CA GLY A 200 4.57 17.92 -8.04
C GLY A 200 3.40 17.20 -8.72
N PRO A 201 2.74 17.87 -9.68
CA PRO A 201 1.62 17.29 -10.43
C PRO A 201 2.00 15.94 -11.06
N ALA A 202 1.11 14.94 -10.92
CA ALA A 202 1.39 13.57 -11.35
C ALA A 202 1.80 13.49 -12.84
N ASP A 203 1.12 14.23 -13.70
CA ASP A 203 1.42 14.24 -15.15
C ASP A 203 2.85 14.72 -15.44
N GLU A 204 3.30 15.80 -14.78
CA GLU A 204 4.62 16.38 -14.99
C GLU A 204 5.73 15.47 -14.45
N VAL A 205 5.54 14.94 -13.24
CA VAL A 205 6.54 14.07 -12.60
C VAL A 205 6.64 12.73 -13.33
N CYS A 206 5.53 12.15 -13.76
CA CYS A 206 5.53 10.93 -14.57
C CYS A 206 6.20 11.15 -15.93
N ALA A 207 5.92 12.25 -16.61
CA ALA A 207 6.55 12.55 -17.91
C ALA A 207 8.08 12.69 -17.78
N ARG A 208 8.55 13.39 -16.74
CA ARG A 208 9.99 13.51 -16.45
C ARG A 208 10.63 12.17 -16.11
N TYR A 209 9.95 11.33 -15.32
CA TYR A 209 10.41 9.99 -14.99
C TYR A 209 10.52 9.12 -16.24
N GLU A 210 9.49 9.09 -17.08
CA GLU A 210 9.47 8.32 -18.34
C GLU A 210 10.61 8.76 -19.28
N GLN A 211 10.85 10.05 -19.39
CA GLN A 211 11.95 10.59 -20.20
C GLN A 211 13.33 10.16 -19.66
N ALA A 212 13.54 10.25 -18.35
CA ALA A 212 14.78 9.80 -17.71
C ALA A 212 15.03 8.31 -17.92
N MET A 213 13.96 7.49 -17.83
CA MET A 213 14.03 6.05 -18.10
C MET A 213 14.41 5.73 -19.56
N GLN A 214 13.90 6.48 -20.53
CA GLN A 214 14.25 6.33 -21.95
C GLN A 214 15.70 6.71 -22.23
N ASN A 215 16.19 7.73 -21.56
CA ASN A 215 17.57 8.21 -21.73
C ASN A 215 18.63 7.37 -20.98
N GLY A 216 18.20 6.42 -20.14
CA GLY A 216 19.11 5.63 -19.31
C GLY A 216 19.78 6.44 -18.18
N GLU A 217 19.18 7.56 -17.79
CA GLU A 217 19.70 8.52 -16.78
C GLU A 217 19.16 8.27 -15.37
N ALA A 218 18.29 7.25 -15.21
CA ALA A 218 17.65 6.90 -13.94
C ALA A 218 17.94 5.45 -13.55
#